data_5db64615b50e74b568164400d5eb98bb
#
_entry.id   5db64615b50e74b568164400d5eb98bb
#
_cell.length_a   1.000
_cell.length_b   1.000
_cell.length_c   1.000
_cell.angle_alpha   90.00
_cell.angle_beta   90.00
_cell.angle_gamma   90.00
#
_symmetry.space_group_name_H-M   'P 1'
#
loop_
_entity.id
_entity.type
_entity.pdbx_description
1 polymer ?
#
loop_
_entity_poly.entity_id
_entity_poly.type
_entity_poly.pdbx_seq_one_letter_code
_entity_poly.pdbx_strand_id
1 'polypeptide(L)'
;MQHYLIVWTFPTVEGSWESCPGFADYINAGGPGDSFEGFQLKYRVCEPIGGSGVAIAEATDIGKVWAHLGPWIKGYGIQFEVSAVVTDAEFASMWPGVAAVAEAE
;
A
#
# COMPACT_ATOMS: atom_id res chain seq x y z
N MET A 1 1.78 4.69 -14.01
CA MET A 1 0.91 4.79 -12.83
C MET A 1 1.68 5.36 -11.65
N GLN A 2 0.99 6.00 -10.73
CA GLN A 2 1.59 6.54 -9.51
C GLN A 2 1.94 5.41 -8.55
N HIS A 3 3.12 5.51 -7.91
CA HIS A 3 3.50 4.60 -6.84
C HIS A 3 2.96 5.09 -5.50
N TYR A 4 2.56 4.14 -4.65
CA TYR A 4 2.06 4.41 -3.31
C TYR A 4 2.75 3.52 -2.30
N LEU A 5 3.18 4.12 -1.19
CA LEU A 5 3.64 3.40 -0.02
C LEU A 5 2.46 3.22 0.92
N ILE A 6 2.19 1.99 1.30
CA ILE A 6 1.09 1.62 2.16
C ILE A 6 1.68 1.00 3.43
N VAL A 7 1.38 1.61 4.57
CA VAL A 7 1.80 1.10 5.88
C VAL A 7 0.54 0.77 6.66
N TRP A 8 0.48 -0.41 7.29
CA TRP A 8 -0.70 -0.78 8.05
C TRP A 8 -0.35 -1.26 9.44
N THR A 9 -1.34 -1.13 10.33
CA THR A 9 -1.25 -1.59 11.71
C THR A 9 -2.62 -2.10 12.14
N PHE A 10 -2.64 -3.31 12.72
CA PHE A 10 -3.85 -3.82 13.35
C PHE A 10 -4.10 -3.06 14.66
N PRO A 11 -5.39 -2.84 15.02
CA PRO A 11 -5.72 -2.19 16.29
C PRO A 11 -5.24 -2.95 17.51
N THR A 12 -5.24 -4.30 17.43
CA THR A 12 -4.80 -5.17 18.53
C THR A 12 -3.97 -6.34 17.99
N VAL A 13 -3.09 -6.86 18.82
CA VAL A 13 -2.31 -8.06 18.51
C VAL A 13 -3.24 -9.26 18.35
N GLU A 14 -4.28 -9.35 19.18
CA GLU A 14 -5.27 -10.43 19.11
C GLU A 14 -6.01 -10.41 17.77
N GLY A 15 -6.42 -9.24 17.30
CA GLY A 15 -7.07 -9.08 16.00
C GLY A 15 -6.17 -9.48 14.85
N SER A 16 -4.89 -9.12 14.94
CA SER A 16 -3.89 -9.55 13.96
C SER A 16 -3.76 -11.08 13.94
N TRP A 17 -3.65 -11.70 15.10
CA TRP A 17 -3.57 -13.16 15.22
C TRP A 17 -4.79 -13.83 14.61
N GLU A 18 -5.99 -13.35 14.90
CA GLU A 18 -7.24 -13.89 14.37
C GLU A 18 -7.34 -13.77 12.85
N SER A 19 -6.70 -12.78 12.25
CA SER A 19 -6.69 -12.58 10.79
C SER A 19 -5.75 -13.53 10.06
N CYS A 20 -4.79 -14.13 10.75
CA CYS A 20 -3.72 -14.91 10.10
C CYS A 20 -4.21 -16.04 9.21
N PRO A 21 -5.17 -16.89 9.63
CA PRO A 21 -5.65 -17.96 8.74
C PRO A 21 -6.27 -17.42 7.45
N GLY A 22 -7.09 -16.37 7.56
CA GLY A 22 -7.73 -15.78 6.38
C GLY A 22 -6.73 -15.13 5.43
N PHE A 23 -5.72 -14.46 5.97
CA PHE A 23 -4.68 -13.88 5.13
C PHE A 23 -3.80 -14.94 4.46
N ALA A 24 -3.45 -16.00 5.20
CA ALA A 24 -2.72 -17.12 4.62
C ALA A 24 -3.50 -17.77 3.47
N ASP A 25 -4.80 -17.96 3.64
CA ASP A 25 -5.67 -18.48 2.59
C ASP A 25 -5.72 -17.54 1.37
N TYR A 26 -5.78 -16.23 1.61
CA TYR A 26 -5.75 -15.23 0.56
C TYR A 26 -4.46 -15.32 -0.27
N ILE A 27 -3.31 -15.43 0.39
CA ILE A 27 -2.01 -15.57 -0.27
C ILE A 27 -1.97 -16.88 -1.07
N ASN A 28 -2.43 -17.98 -0.47
CA ASN A 28 -2.43 -19.29 -1.11
C ASN A 28 -3.35 -19.34 -2.32
N ALA A 29 -4.38 -18.50 -2.35
CA ALA A 29 -5.26 -18.34 -3.52
C ALA A 29 -4.67 -17.44 -4.62
N GLY A 30 -3.44 -16.97 -4.44
CA GLY A 30 -2.75 -16.15 -5.43
C GLY A 30 -2.96 -14.65 -5.25
N GLY A 31 -3.47 -14.20 -4.10
CA GLY A 31 -3.70 -12.78 -3.84
C GLY A 31 -4.68 -12.16 -4.83
N PRO A 32 -5.94 -12.65 -4.91
CA PRO A 32 -6.85 -12.26 -6.01
C PRO A 32 -7.18 -10.77 -6.07
N GLY A 33 -7.09 -10.06 -4.94
CA GLY A 33 -7.30 -8.62 -4.90
C GLY A 33 -6.04 -7.78 -5.08
N ASP A 34 -4.90 -8.40 -5.33
CA ASP A 34 -3.61 -7.70 -5.42
C ASP A 34 -3.35 -7.10 -6.82
N SER A 35 -4.16 -7.44 -7.81
CA SER A 35 -4.04 -6.90 -9.17
C SER A 35 -5.42 -6.81 -9.80
N PHE A 36 -5.78 -5.63 -10.27
CA PHE A 36 -6.99 -5.38 -11.03
C PHE A 36 -6.80 -4.13 -11.88
N GLU A 37 -7.79 -3.78 -12.69
CA GLU A 37 -7.66 -2.64 -13.57
C GLU A 37 -7.35 -1.35 -12.80
N GLY A 38 -6.22 -0.74 -13.10
CA GLY A 38 -5.75 0.49 -12.46
C GLY A 38 -4.99 0.30 -11.15
N PHE A 39 -4.75 -0.95 -10.74
CA PHE A 39 -4.03 -1.25 -9.50
C PHE A 39 -3.13 -2.48 -9.65
N GLN A 40 -1.92 -2.40 -9.13
CA GLN A 40 -1.03 -3.55 -9.04
C GLN A 40 -0.17 -3.47 -7.78
N LEU A 41 -0.26 -4.49 -6.94
CA LEU A 41 0.65 -4.65 -5.82
C LEU A 41 2.02 -5.05 -6.36
N LYS A 42 3.06 -4.32 -5.95
CA LYS A 42 4.44 -4.61 -6.39
C LYS A 42 5.22 -5.38 -5.33
N TYR A 43 4.99 -5.09 -4.07
CA TYR A 43 5.74 -5.70 -2.97
C TYR A 43 4.95 -5.57 -1.67
N ARG A 44 4.99 -6.60 -0.86
CA ARG A 44 4.38 -6.58 0.47
C ARG A 44 5.22 -7.40 1.43
N VAL A 45 5.47 -6.85 2.61
CA VAL A 45 6.08 -7.56 3.73
C VAL A 45 5.22 -7.36 4.95
N CYS A 46 5.16 -8.40 5.77
CA CYS A 46 4.36 -8.40 6.99
C CYS A 46 5.26 -8.57 8.20
N GLU A 47 4.93 -7.85 9.26
CA GLU A 47 5.50 -8.07 10.58
C GLU A 47 4.38 -8.68 11.44
N PRO A 48 4.31 -10.03 11.55
CA PRO A 48 3.15 -10.69 12.16
C PRO A 48 3.14 -10.66 13.69
N ILE A 49 4.27 -10.40 14.32
CA ILE A 49 4.36 -10.41 15.80
C ILE A 49 3.57 -9.23 16.38
N GLY A 50 3.79 -8.05 15.85
CA GLY A 50 3.07 -6.86 16.29
C GLY A 50 1.81 -6.54 15.48
N GLY A 51 1.64 -7.18 14.32
CA GLY A 51 0.48 -6.96 13.47
C GLY A 51 0.59 -5.71 12.60
N SER A 52 1.70 -5.56 11.88
CA SER A 52 1.94 -4.45 10.97
C SER A 52 2.52 -4.91 9.65
N GLY A 53 2.73 -4.00 8.73
CA GLY A 53 3.40 -4.32 7.48
C GLY A 53 3.49 -3.12 6.55
N VAL A 54 4.16 -3.34 5.42
CA VAL A 54 4.43 -2.33 4.42
C VAL A 54 4.21 -2.93 3.03
N ALA A 55 3.65 -2.13 2.14
CA ALA A 55 3.50 -2.52 0.74
C ALA A 55 3.83 -1.35 -0.19
N ILE A 56 4.24 -1.68 -1.40
CA ILE A 56 4.38 -0.73 -2.50
C ILE A 56 3.41 -1.18 -3.59
N ALA A 57 2.61 -0.24 -4.08
CA ALA A 57 1.66 -0.50 -5.15
C ALA A 57 1.75 0.57 -6.23
N GLU A 58 1.34 0.21 -7.43
CA GLU A 58 1.10 1.16 -8.51
C GLU A 58 -0.41 1.28 -8.71
N ALA A 59 -0.91 2.49 -8.87
CA ALA A 59 -2.32 2.72 -9.13
C ALA A 59 -2.51 3.96 -10.01
N THR A 60 -3.61 3.98 -10.76
CA THR A 60 -3.96 5.13 -11.59
C THR A 60 -4.37 6.34 -10.75
N ASP A 61 -4.94 6.09 -9.58
CA ASP A 61 -5.36 7.14 -8.64
C ASP A 61 -5.54 6.55 -7.23
N ILE A 62 -5.71 7.43 -6.25
CA ILE A 62 -5.87 7.03 -4.85
C ILE A 62 -7.14 6.21 -4.61
N GLY A 63 -8.16 6.38 -5.43
CA GLY A 63 -9.40 5.62 -5.32
C GLY A 63 -9.18 4.13 -5.57
N LYS A 64 -8.26 3.78 -6.45
CA LYS A 64 -7.90 2.38 -6.70
C LYS A 64 -7.16 1.77 -5.50
N VAL A 65 -6.32 2.55 -4.84
CA VAL A 65 -5.67 2.11 -3.59
C VAL A 65 -6.73 1.86 -2.53
N TRP A 66 -7.67 2.79 -2.36
CA TRP A 66 -8.76 2.64 -1.40
C TRP A 66 -9.61 1.40 -1.71
N ALA A 67 -9.90 1.15 -2.98
CA ALA A 67 -10.64 -0.05 -3.39
C ALA A 67 -9.91 -1.34 -2.98
N HIS A 68 -8.59 -1.38 -3.13
CA HIS A 68 -7.78 -2.51 -2.68
C HIS A 68 -7.84 -2.68 -1.16
N LEU A 69 -7.77 -1.59 -0.40
CA LEU A 69 -7.72 -1.63 1.06
C LEU A 69 -9.09 -1.81 1.71
N GLY A 70 -10.16 -1.46 1.01
CA GLY A 70 -11.52 -1.47 1.55
C GLY A 70 -11.92 -2.76 2.25
N PRO A 71 -11.74 -3.95 1.64
CA PRO A 71 -12.06 -5.22 2.29
C PRO A 71 -11.32 -5.45 3.61
N TRP A 72 -10.07 -5.02 3.69
CA TRP A 72 -9.25 -5.15 4.89
C TRP A 72 -9.70 -4.21 6.00
N ILE A 73 -10.07 -2.98 5.63
CA ILE A 73 -10.63 -2.02 6.58
C ILE A 73 -11.98 -2.53 7.12
N LYS A 74 -12.86 -2.95 6.21
CA LYS A 74 -14.20 -3.43 6.57
C LYS A 74 -14.15 -4.72 7.38
N GLY A 75 -13.28 -5.66 6.99
CA GLY A 75 -13.22 -6.97 7.60
C GLY A 75 -12.47 -7.00 8.93
N TYR A 76 -11.44 -6.19 9.09
CA TYR A 76 -10.55 -6.28 10.25
C TYR A 76 -10.30 -4.95 10.98
N GLY A 77 -10.82 -3.85 10.47
CA GLY A 77 -10.58 -2.55 11.08
C GLY A 77 -9.14 -2.11 11.05
N ILE A 78 -8.37 -2.56 10.06
CA ILE A 78 -6.96 -2.22 9.92
C ILE A 78 -6.82 -0.74 9.61
N GLN A 79 -5.86 -0.08 10.26
CA GLN A 79 -5.50 1.30 9.97
C GLN A 79 -4.39 1.33 8.93
N PHE A 80 -4.56 2.18 7.90
CA PHE A 80 -3.60 2.34 6.83
C PHE A 80 -3.11 3.78 6.75
N GLU A 81 -1.80 3.93 6.50
CA GLU A 81 -1.21 5.20 6.07
C GLU A 81 -0.75 5.03 4.63
N VAL A 82 -1.19 5.91 3.75
CA VAL A 82 -0.89 5.83 2.33
C VAL A 82 -0.22 7.12 1.90
N SER A 83 0.95 6.99 1.24
CA SER A 83 1.72 8.12 0.74
C SER A 83 2.01 7.93 -0.75
N ALA A 84 1.82 8.97 -1.54
CA ALA A 84 2.31 8.98 -2.92
C ALA A 84 3.84 9.08 -2.87
N VAL A 85 4.52 8.18 -3.58
CA VAL A 85 5.98 8.10 -3.60
C VAL A 85 6.47 7.99 -5.04
N VAL A 86 7.74 8.26 -5.23
CA VAL A 86 8.36 8.20 -6.56
C VAL A 86 9.56 7.26 -6.52
N THR A 87 9.87 6.64 -7.67
CA THR A 87 11.10 5.87 -7.82
C THR A 87 12.30 6.80 -7.93
N ASP A 88 13.50 6.26 -7.81
CA ASP A 88 14.74 7.03 -7.99
C ASP A 88 14.79 7.68 -9.37
N ALA A 89 14.38 6.96 -10.42
CA ALA A 89 14.36 7.49 -11.77
C ALA A 89 13.35 8.63 -11.93
N GLU A 90 12.17 8.47 -11.34
CA GLU A 90 11.15 9.52 -11.34
C GLU A 90 11.62 10.74 -10.55
N PHE A 91 12.24 10.53 -9.40
CA PHE A 91 12.82 11.60 -8.59
C PHE A 91 13.83 12.42 -9.41
N ALA A 92 14.78 11.74 -10.03
CA ALA A 92 15.81 12.40 -10.84
C ALA A 92 15.21 13.17 -12.02
N SER A 93 14.17 12.62 -12.64
CA SER A 93 13.45 13.25 -13.74
C SER A 93 12.66 14.49 -13.32
N MET A 94 12.09 14.46 -12.12
CA MET A 94 11.25 15.57 -11.60
C MET A 94 12.07 16.73 -11.06
N TRP A 95 13.25 16.45 -10.55
CA TRP A 95 14.05 17.43 -9.80
C TRP A 95 14.30 18.77 -10.53
N PRO A 96 14.69 18.79 -11.83
CA PRO A 96 14.92 20.06 -12.51
C PRO A 96 13.69 20.99 -12.47
N GLY A 97 12.50 20.46 -12.64
CA GLY A 97 11.26 21.23 -12.58
C GLY A 97 10.96 21.74 -11.17
N VAL A 98 11.19 20.92 -10.17
CA VAL A 98 11.02 21.30 -8.76
C VAL A 98 11.98 22.42 -8.39
N ALA A 99 13.26 22.27 -8.75
CA ALA A 99 14.29 23.26 -8.48
C ALA A 99 13.96 24.59 -9.15
N ALA A 100 13.50 24.58 -10.39
CA ALA A 100 13.16 25.78 -11.13
C ALA A 100 12.05 26.57 -10.44
N VAL A 101 11.02 25.90 -9.93
CA VAL A 101 9.92 26.54 -9.19
C VAL A 101 10.42 27.10 -7.86
N ALA A 102 11.20 26.34 -7.11
CA ALA A 102 11.73 26.76 -5.82
C ALA A 102 12.64 27.99 -5.95
N GLU A 103 13.48 28.04 -7.00
CA GLU A 103 14.39 29.14 -7.25
C GLU A 103 13.70 30.40 -7.77
N ALA A 104 12.52 30.27 -8.36
CA ALA A 104 11.74 31.40 -8.86
C ALA A 104 11.13 32.23 -7.73
N GLU A 105 11.06 31.67 -6.53
CA GLU A 105 10.51 32.34 -5.35
C GLU A 105 11.62 32.89 -4.45
#